data_875df74cfac86273cb753060fb187f91
#
_entry.id   875df74cfac86273cb753060fb187f91
#
_cell.length_a   1.000
_cell.length_b   1.000
_cell.length_c   1.000
_cell.angle_alpha   90.00
_cell.angle_beta   90.00
_cell.angle_gamma   90.00
#
_symmetry.space_group_name_H-M   'P 1'
#
loop_
_entity.id
_entity.type
_entity.pdbx_description
1 polymer ?
#
loop_
_entity_poly.entity_id
_entity_poly.type
_entity_poly.pdbx_seq_one_letter_code
_entity_poly.pdbx_strand_id
1 'polypeptide(L)'
;MTGVQTCALTISPKEKYIVVDENSKDTVWWTSDEFKNDNKPASQKAWDTCKELALKELSNKKLYVMDVFCGANHDSRMAIRFIMEVAWQAHFVKNMFIEPTAEELANFEPDFISYNASKAKVENYKELGLNSETAAIFNLTSREQVILNTWYGGEMKKGMFSMMNYYLPLKGMASMHCSANTDMNGENTALFFGLSGTGKTTLSTDPKRLLIGDDEHGWDDNGIFNFEGGCYAKVINLDKESEPDIYNAIKRNALLENVTVDENGHCDFNDGSVTENTRVSYPIDHIEKIVRPVSAGPDAKNVIFLSADAFGVLPPVSILTPEQTQYYFLSGFTS
;
A
#
# COMPACT_ATOMS: atom_id res chain seq x y z
N MET A 1 -18.00 -7.48 -13.83
CA MET A 1 -17.33 -6.75 -12.73
C MET A 1 -17.85 -7.33 -11.42
N THR A 2 -17.00 -7.55 -10.45
CA THR A 2 -17.42 -8.01 -9.14
C THR A 2 -17.30 -6.82 -8.21
N GLY A 3 -18.44 -6.24 -7.83
CA GLY A 3 -18.49 -5.21 -6.79
C GLY A 3 -18.57 -5.89 -5.43
N VAL A 4 -17.82 -5.40 -4.45
CA VAL A 4 -17.85 -5.87 -3.07
C VAL A 4 -18.18 -4.68 -2.18
N GLN A 5 -19.22 -4.83 -1.36
CA GLN A 5 -19.47 -3.90 -0.26
C GLN A 5 -18.66 -4.40 0.94
N THR A 6 -17.64 -3.65 1.30
CA THR A 6 -16.80 -4.04 2.44
C THR A 6 -17.34 -3.54 3.75
N CYS A 7 -18.32 -2.61 3.77
CA CYS A 7 -18.72 -1.88 4.98
C CYS A 7 -17.53 -1.42 5.80
N ALA A 8 -16.38 -1.33 5.15
CA ALA A 8 -15.13 -1.12 5.82
C ALA A 8 -14.90 0.38 5.94
N LEU A 9 -15.19 0.87 7.08
CA LEU A 9 -14.43 2.00 7.58
C LEU A 9 -12.95 1.61 7.45
N THR A 10 -12.17 2.43 6.77
CA THR A 10 -10.71 2.31 6.83
C THR A 10 -10.30 2.12 8.29
N ILE A 11 -9.44 1.14 8.59
CA ILE A 11 -8.85 1.10 9.92
C ILE A 11 -8.21 2.45 10.15
N SER A 12 -8.63 3.12 11.22
CA SER A 12 -7.94 4.33 11.68
C SER A 12 -6.49 3.96 12.01
N PRO A 13 -5.50 4.84 11.79
CA PRO A 13 -4.14 4.65 12.31
C PRO A 13 -4.08 4.29 13.80
N LYS A 14 -5.17 4.59 14.54
CA LYS A 14 -5.31 4.25 15.96
C LYS A 14 -5.42 2.76 16.26
N GLU A 15 -5.71 1.91 15.31
CA GLU A 15 -5.82 0.45 15.44
C GLU A 15 -4.58 -0.31 14.94
N LYS A 16 -3.52 0.39 14.54
CA LYS A 16 -2.24 -0.21 14.10
C LYS A 16 -1.23 -0.21 15.25
N TYR A 17 -0.56 -1.34 15.42
CA TYR A 17 0.37 -1.56 16.53
C TYR A 17 1.58 -2.35 16.07
N ILE A 18 2.71 -2.11 16.73
CA ILE A 18 3.95 -2.87 16.53
C ILE A 18 4.36 -3.46 17.89
N VAL A 19 4.72 -4.74 17.90
CA VAL A 19 5.20 -5.41 19.12
C VAL A 19 6.53 -4.80 19.54
N VAL A 20 6.62 -4.43 20.82
CA VAL A 20 7.89 -3.98 21.44
C VAL A 20 8.63 -5.19 21.94
N ASP A 21 9.80 -5.44 21.39
CA ASP A 21 10.73 -6.47 21.79
C ASP A 21 12.18 -5.99 21.71
N GLU A 22 13.14 -6.88 21.99
CA GLU A 22 14.56 -6.54 22.00
C GLU A 22 15.08 -6.02 20.66
N ASN A 23 14.48 -6.41 19.54
CA ASN A 23 14.89 -5.96 18.21
C ASN A 23 14.19 -4.66 17.79
N SER A 24 12.89 -4.55 18.06
CA SER A 24 12.07 -3.42 17.61
C SER A 24 12.26 -2.17 18.48
N LYS A 25 12.59 -2.31 19.76
CA LYS A 25 12.70 -1.20 20.71
C LYS A 25 13.63 -0.07 20.28
N ASP A 26 14.73 -0.42 19.62
CA ASP A 26 15.79 0.52 19.22
C ASP A 26 15.77 0.85 17.71
N THR A 27 14.91 0.18 16.92
CA THR A 27 14.85 0.33 15.45
C THR A 27 13.57 0.99 14.96
N VAL A 28 12.53 1.07 15.78
CA VAL A 28 11.28 1.75 15.48
C VAL A 28 11.26 3.14 16.10
N TRP A 29 10.86 4.14 15.33
CA TRP A 29 10.60 5.47 15.86
C TRP A 29 9.23 5.49 16.55
N TRP A 30 9.22 5.22 17.83
CA TRP A 30 8.00 5.11 18.64
C TRP A 30 7.31 6.47 18.85
N THR A 31 5.98 6.43 18.89
CA THR A 31 5.21 7.61 19.33
C THR A 31 5.54 7.95 20.79
N SER A 32 5.74 9.22 21.06
CA SER A 32 5.99 9.76 22.40
C SER A 32 5.23 11.06 22.62
N ASP A 33 5.33 11.64 23.82
CA ASP A 33 4.73 12.95 24.08
C ASP A 33 5.42 14.07 23.32
N GLU A 34 6.71 13.94 23.07
CA GLU A 34 7.51 14.90 22.31
C GLU A 34 7.34 14.72 20.80
N PHE A 35 7.25 13.47 20.31
CA PHE A 35 7.15 13.15 18.87
C PHE A 35 5.92 12.29 18.61
N LYS A 36 4.81 12.90 18.24
CA LYS A 36 3.58 12.18 17.88
C LYS A 36 3.71 11.57 16.50
N ASN A 37 3.46 10.27 16.42
CA ASN A 37 3.36 9.51 15.17
C ASN A 37 2.42 8.30 15.37
N ASP A 38 2.23 7.48 14.35
CA ASP A 38 1.30 6.34 14.37
C ASP A 38 1.96 5.00 14.73
N ASN A 39 3.26 4.98 15.10
CA ASN A 39 3.95 3.77 15.53
C ASN A 39 3.64 3.47 17.00
N LYS A 40 2.51 2.83 17.25
CA LYS A 40 2.02 2.53 18.60
C LYS A 40 2.57 1.21 19.09
N PRO A 41 3.08 1.17 20.33
CA PRO A 41 3.59 -0.06 20.92
C PRO A 41 2.44 -1.02 21.28
N ALA A 42 2.66 -2.31 21.05
CA ALA A 42 1.88 -3.40 21.61
C ALA A 42 2.77 -4.30 22.49
N SER A 43 2.19 -4.84 23.54
CA SER A 43 2.89 -5.83 24.38
C SER A 43 2.94 -7.20 23.69
N GLN A 44 3.89 -8.05 24.09
CA GLN A 44 3.93 -9.45 23.65
C GLN A 44 2.63 -10.18 24.00
N LYS A 45 2.03 -9.92 25.16
CA LYS A 45 0.74 -10.48 25.56
C LYS A 45 -0.39 -10.10 24.58
N ALA A 46 -0.42 -8.84 24.11
CA ALA A 46 -1.41 -8.41 23.12
C ALA A 46 -1.23 -9.15 21.79
N TRP A 47 0.02 -9.29 21.36
CA TRP A 47 0.36 -10.08 20.17
C TRP A 47 -0.09 -11.53 20.28
N ASP A 48 0.30 -12.22 21.34
CA ASP A 48 -0.01 -13.64 21.53
C ASP A 48 -1.52 -13.89 21.54
N THR A 49 -2.28 -13.03 22.25
CA THR A 49 -3.74 -13.09 22.30
C THR A 49 -4.36 -12.86 20.93
N CYS A 50 -3.94 -11.82 20.20
CA CYS A 50 -4.48 -11.52 18.86
C CYS A 50 -4.12 -12.60 17.85
N LYS A 51 -2.92 -13.17 17.92
CA LYS A 51 -2.50 -14.27 17.06
C LYS A 51 -3.31 -15.53 17.34
N GLU A 52 -3.53 -15.88 18.61
CA GLU A 52 -4.38 -17.00 19.00
C GLU A 52 -5.81 -16.84 18.48
N LEU A 53 -6.40 -15.64 18.62
CA LEU A 53 -7.73 -15.33 18.08
C LEU A 53 -7.77 -15.50 16.55
N ALA A 54 -6.77 -15.00 15.83
CA ALA A 54 -6.68 -15.15 14.38
C ALA A 54 -6.59 -16.63 13.98
N LEU A 55 -5.71 -17.40 14.61
CA LEU A 55 -5.53 -18.82 14.32
C LEU A 55 -6.79 -19.62 14.64
N LYS A 56 -7.48 -19.31 15.72
CA LYS A 56 -8.76 -19.93 16.09
C LYS A 56 -9.84 -19.64 15.04
N GLU A 57 -9.98 -18.37 14.62
CA GLU A 57 -10.94 -17.96 13.60
C GLU A 57 -10.66 -18.62 12.26
N LEU A 58 -9.40 -18.69 11.86
CA LEU A 58 -8.99 -19.28 10.59
C LEU A 58 -8.98 -20.81 10.57
N SER A 59 -9.09 -21.47 11.74
CA SER A 59 -9.05 -22.93 11.84
C SER A 59 -10.35 -23.60 11.38
N ASN A 60 -10.22 -24.82 10.83
CA ASN A 60 -11.34 -25.70 10.47
C ASN A 60 -12.33 -25.12 9.45
N LYS A 61 -11.87 -24.22 8.58
CA LYS A 61 -12.68 -23.64 7.49
C LYS A 61 -11.89 -23.59 6.18
N LYS A 62 -12.59 -23.30 5.10
CA LYS A 62 -11.94 -23.01 3.82
C LYS A 62 -11.17 -21.70 3.94
N LEU A 63 -9.90 -21.74 3.57
CA LEU A 63 -9.01 -20.59 3.51
C LEU A 63 -8.58 -20.29 2.08
N TYR A 64 -8.22 -19.04 1.85
CA TYR A 64 -7.54 -18.58 0.67
C TYR A 64 -6.12 -18.22 1.07
N VAL A 65 -5.15 -18.91 0.48
CA VAL A 65 -3.72 -18.67 0.71
C VAL A 65 -3.13 -18.12 -0.58
N MET A 66 -2.46 -16.97 -0.45
CA MET A 66 -1.81 -16.32 -1.58
C MET A 66 -0.34 -16.11 -1.27
N ASP A 67 0.51 -16.68 -2.09
CA ASP A 67 1.96 -16.47 -2.08
C ASP A 67 2.30 -15.44 -3.15
N VAL A 68 2.91 -14.33 -2.77
CA VAL A 68 3.15 -13.18 -3.64
C VAL A 68 4.43 -12.45 -3.26
N PHE A 69 4.89 -11.54 -4.12
CA PHE A 69 6.01 -10.66 -3.82
C PHE A 69 5.57 -9.21 -3.66
N CYS A 70 6.21 -8.50 -2.72
CA CYS A 70 6.19 -7.05 -2.61
C CYS A 70 7.54 -6.53 -3.06
N GLY A 71 7.57 -5.83 -4.18
CA GLY A 71 8.78 -5.34 -4.84
C GLY A 71 9.08 -6.03 -6.18
N ALA A 72 9.27 -5.22 -7.22
CA ALA A 72 9.56 -5.70 -8.57
C ALA A 72 11.02 -6.14 -8.77
N ASN A 73 11.95 -5.66 -7.92
CA ASN A 73 13.35 -6.09 -8.00
C ASN A 73 13.57 -7.39 -7.22
N HIS A 74 14.11 -8.38 -7.90
CA HIS A 74 14.32 -9.73 -7.36
C HIS A 74 15.16 -9.74 -6.06
N ASP A 75 16.21 -8.92 -5.97
CA ASP A 75 17.15 -8.94 -4.85
C ASP A 75 16.63 -8.18 -3.61
N SER A 76 15.64 -7.31 -3.80
CA SER A 76 15.12 -6.40 -2.76
C SER A 76 13.66 -6.68 -2.38
N ARG A 77 12.98 -7.56 -3.12
CA ARG A 77 11.57 -7.92 -2.87
C ARG A 77 11.42 -8.72 -1.58
N MET A 78 10.21 -8.69 -1.03
CA MET A 78 9.81 -9.50 0.12
C MET A 78 8.78 -10.56 -0.32
N ALA A 79 9.04 -11.82 0.01
CA ALA A 79 8.14 -12.93 -0.22
C ALA A 79 7.07 -12.97 0.90
N ILE A 80 5.80 -12.91 0.53
CA ILE A 80 4.70 -12.78 1.49
C ILE A 80 3.68 -13.89 1.29
N ARG A 81 3.27 -14.51 2.39
CA ARG A 81 2.11 -15.41 2.43
C ARG A 81 0.95 -14.75 3.13
N PHE A 82 -0.14 -14.49 2.41
CA PHE A 82 -1.41 -14.05 2.98
C PHE A 82 -2.32 -15.25 3.24
N ILE A 83 -2.88 -15.34 4.44
CA ILE A 83 -3.85 -16.36 4.84
C ILE A 83 -5.15 -15.66 5.20
N MET A 84 -6.23 -15.92 4.47
CA MET A 84 -7.50 -15.19 4.55
C MET A 84 -8.69 -16.14 4.51
N GLU A 85 -9.79 -15.74 5.13
CA GLU A 85 -11.07 -16.47 5.09
C GLU A 85 -12.07 -15.93 4.04
N VAL A 86 -11.76 -14.81 3.39
CA VAL A 86 -12.67 -14.10 2.49
C VAL A 86 -12.13 -14.09 1.06
N ALA A 87 -12.92 -14.61 0.11
CA ALA A 87 -12.49 -14.81 -1.28
C ALA A 87 -12.07 -13.53 -2.00
N TRP A 88 -12.80 -12.43 -1.80
CA TRP A 88 -12.47 -11.19 -2.51
C TRP A 88 -11.15 -10.58 -2.03
N GLN A 89 -10.75 -10.83 -0.77
CA GLN A 89 -9.44 -10.40 -0.27
C GLN A 89 -8.29 -11.08 -1.00
N ALA A 90 -8.45 -12.35 -1.37
CA ALA A 90 -7.48 -13.04 -2.22
C ALA A 90 -7.40 -12.41 -3.62
N HIS A 91 -8.55 -12.00 -4.18
CA HIS A 91 -8.57 -11.29 -5.45
C HIS A 91 -7.93 -9.90 -5.35
N PHE A 92 -8.13 -9.20 -4.24
CA PHE A 92 -7.44 -7.94 -3.94
C PHE A 92 -5.92 -8.14 -3.87
N VAL A 93 -5.44 -9.15 -3.13
CA VAL A 93 -4.02 -9.48 -3.04
C VAL A 93 -3.44 -9.80 -4.42
N LYS A 94 -4.17 -10.56 -5.23
CA LYS A 94 -3.79 -10.87 -6.61
C LYS A 94 -3.63 -9.62 -7.48
N ASN A 95 -4.51 -8.63 -7.30
CA ASN A 95 -4.42 -7.38 -8.06
C ASN A 95 -3.25 -6.50 -7.59
N MET A 96 -2.96 -6.52 -6.28
CA MET A 96 -2.07 -5.53 -5.67
C MET A 96 -0.61 -5.97 -5.57
N PHE A 97 -0.33 -7.27 -5.56
CA PHE A 97 1.02 -7.80 -5.38
C PHE A 97 1.51 -8.50 -6.64
N ILE A 98 2.80 -8.76 -6.71
CA ILE A 98 3.44 -9.43 -7.84
C ILE A 98 3.27 -10.93 -7.68
N GLU A 99 2.64 -11.57 -8.67
CA GLU A 99 2.45 -13.03 -8.67
C GLU A 99 3.78 -13.72 -8.96
N PRO A 100 4.16 -14.77 -8.20
CA PRO A 100 5.33 -15.59 -8.52
C PRO A 100 5.08 -16.40 -9.80
N THR A 101 6.16 -16.70 -10.52
CA THR A 101 6.15 -17.68 -11.60
C THR A 101 5.89 -19.08 -11.04
N ALA A 102 5.54 -20.03 -11.89
CA ALA A 102 5.32 -21.43 -11.47
C ALA A 102 6.55 -22.06 -10.81
N GLU A 103 7.75 -21.70 -11.26
CA GLU A 103 9.03 -22.15 -10.69
C GLU A 103 9.28 -21.56 -9.31
N GLU A 104 9.07 -20.25 -9.16
CA GLU A 104 9.17 -19.57 -7.87
C GLU A 104 8.16 -20.09 -6.86
N LEU A 105 6.91 -20.33 -7.31
CA LEU A 105 5.85 -20.85 -6.45
C LEU A 105 6.17 -22.28 -5.95
N ALA A 106 6.80 -23.11 -6.76
CA ALA A 106 7.18 -24.48 -6.37
C ALA A 106 8.20 -24.52 -5.22
N ASN A 107 9.00 -23.45 -5.07
CA ASN A 107 10.03 -23.32 -4.04
C ASN A 107 9.76 -22.11 -3.11
N PHE A 108 8.52 -21.68 -2.98
CA PHE A 108 8.18 -20.46 -2.27
C PHE A 108 8.34 -20.62 -0.76
N GLU A 109 9.22 -19.84 -0.20
CA GLU A 109 9.39 -19.68 1.25
C GLU A 109 9.07 -18.23 1.62
N PRO A 110 8.06 -17.97 2.47
CA PRO A 110 7.69 -16.61 2.81
C PRO A 110 8.69 -15.96 3.77
N ASP A 111 9.12 -14.74 3.47
CA ASP A 111 9.82 -13.86 4.40
C ASP A 111 8.88 -13.30 5.47
N PHE A 112 7.60 -13.16 5.12
CA PHE A 112 6.59 -12.54 5.97
C PHE A 112 5.23 -13.24 5.81
N ILE A 113 4.50 -13.40 6.92
CA ILE A 113 3.16 -14.03 6.91
C ILE A 113 2.13 -13.04 7.45
N SER A 114 1.04 -12.83 6.72
CA SER A 114 -0.10 -12.01 7.15
C SER A 114 -1.35 -12.88 7.35
N TYR A 115 -1.88 -12.89 8.57
CA TYR A 115 -3.12 -13.57 8.95
C TYR A 115 -4.26 -12.56 8.96
N ASN A 116 -5.20 -12.68 8.04
CA ASN A 116 -6.37 -11.80 7.98
C ASN A 116 -7.64 -12.55 8.41
N ALA A 117 -7.99 -12.37 9.66
CA ALA A 117 -9.19 -12.94 10.30
C ALA A 117 -10.25 -11.85 10.49
N SER A 118 -10.85 -11.44 9.36
CA SER A 118 -11.76 -10.28 9.28
C SER A 118 -12.97 -10.37 10.21
N LYS A 119 -13.37 -11.56 10.65
CA LYS A 119 -14.55 -11.79 11.49
C LYS A 119 -14.23 -11.88 12.98
N ALA A 120 -12.96 -12.09 13.34
CA ALA A 120 -12.55 -12.17 14.73
C ALA A 120 -12.51 -10.78 15.37
N LYS A 121 -13.00 -10.67 16.62
CA LYS A 121 -13.01 -9.45 17.41
C LYS A 121 -12.17 -9.58 18.65
N VAL A 122 -11.48 -8.51 19.03
CA VAL A 122 -10.70 -8.45 20.28
C VAL A 122 -11.59 -7.92 21.40
N GLU A 123 -12.43 -8.75 21.99
CA GLU A 123 -13.42 -8.34 23.01
C GLU A 123 -12.75 -7.72 24.25
N ASN A 124 -11.61 -8.25 24.65
CA ASN A 124 -10.82 -7.79 25.80
C ASN A 124 -9.75 -6.74 25.45
N TYR A 125 -9.97 -5.95 24.39
CA TYR A 125 -9.00 -4.99 23.86
C TYR A 125 -8.45 -4.01 24.92
N LYS A 126 -9.28 -3.56 25.86
CA LYS A 126 -8.86 -2.63 26.95
C LYS A 126 -7.78 -3.25 27.85
N GLU A 127 -7.92 -4.52 28.19
CA GLU A 127 -6.96 -5.24 29.03
C GLU A 127 -5.61 -5.46 28.32
N LEU A 128 -5.63 -5.44 26.99
CA LEU A 128 -4.47 -5.59 26.13
C LEU A 128 -3.82 -4.23 25.76
N GLY A 129 -4.40 -3.11 26.21
CA GLY A 129 -3.94 -1.76 25.88
C GLY A 129 -4.24 -1.33 24.42
N LEU A 130 -5.24 -1.97 23.80
CA LEU A 130 -5.69 -1.62 22.45
C LEU A 130 -6.85 -0.62 22.50
N ASN A 131 -7.09 0.10 21.40
CA ASN A 131 -8.09 1.17 21.34
C ASN A 131 -9.51 0.68 21.07
N SER A 132 -9.66 -0.44 20.36
CA SER A 132 -10.96 -0.99 19.98
C SER A 132 -10.90 -2.51 19.77
N GLU A 133 -12.02 -3.13 19.45
CA GLU A 133 -12.13 -4.55 19.05
C GLU A 133 -11.41 -4.87 17.74
N THR A 134 -10.96 -3.85 16.99
CA THR A 134 -10.25 -3.97 15.73
C THR A 134 -8.75 -3.82 15.98
N ALA A 135 -7.94 -4.65 15.33
CA ALA A 135 -6.50 -4.56 15.47
C ALA A 135 -5.75 -5.01 14.20
N ALA A 136 -4.72 -4.26 13.84
CA ALA A 136 -3.68 -4.67 12.90
C ALA A 136 -2.34 -4.61 13.65
N ILE A 137 -1.80 -5.76 14.01
CA ILE A 137 -0.58 -5.86 14.84
C ILE A 137 0.52 -6.50 14.03
N PHE A 138 1.72 -5.90 14.10
CA PHE A 138 2.93 -6.39 13.47
C PHE A 138 3.91 -6.88 14.52
N ASN A 139 4.44 -8.07 14.30
CA ASN A 139 5.62 -8.57 15.02
C ASN A 139 6.81 -8.61 14.06
N LEU A 140 7.71 -7.67 14.21
CA LEU A 140 8.86 -7.49 13.30
C LEU A 140 9.89 -8.61 13.46
N THR A 141 10.01 -9.19 14.65
CA THR A 141 10.95 -10.28 14.94
C THR A 141 10.47 -11.61 14.38
N SER A 142 9.19 -11.96 14.57
CA SER A 142 8.61 -13.17 13.95
C SER A 142 8.25 -12.99 12.48
N ARG A 143 8.30 -11.75 11.96
CA ARG A 143 7.91 -11.36 10.60
C ARG A 143 6.49 -11.76 10.28
N GLU A 144 5.56 -11.32 11.12
CA GLU A 144 4.15 -11.66 10.99
C GLU A 144 3.26 -10.44 11.23
N GLN A 145 2.10 -10.45 10.58
CA GLN A 145 1.01 -9.51 10.80
C GLN A 145 -0.26 -10.27 11.13
N VAL A 146 -1.04 -9.73 12.06
CA VAL A 146 -2.40 -10.19 12.36
C VAL A 146 -3.36 -9.03 12.12
N ILE A 147 -4.41 -9.26 11.33
CA ILE A 147 -5.49 -8.31 11.03
C ILE A 147 -6.80 -8.91 11.55
N LEU A 148 -7.48 -8.18 12.44
CA LEU A 148 -8.71 -8.59 13.11
C LEU A 148 -9.81 -7.56 12.95
N ASN A 149 -11.05 -8.03 12.76
CA ASN A 149 -12.29 -7.25 12.76
C ASN A 149 -12.32 -6.12 11.73
N THR A 150 -11.67 -6.31 10.59
CA THR A 150 -11.79 -5.42 9.45
C THR A 150 -11.83 -6.18 8.13
N TRP A 151 -12.62 -5.65 7.20
CA TRP A 151 -12.75 -6.17 5.85
C TRP A 151 -11.98 -5.32 4.82
N TYR A 152 -11.36 -4.23 5.27
CA TYR A 152 -10.66 -3.30 4.39
C TYR A 152 -9.41 -3.92 3.77
N GLY A 153 -9.40 -4.06 2.43
CA GLY A 153 -8.28 -4.65 1.68
C GLY A 153 -6.97 -3.86 1.83
N GLY A 154 -7.09 -2.54 1.96
CA GLY A 154 -5.94 -1.65 2.12
C GLY A 154 -5.04 -1.94 3.32
N GLU A 155 -5.52 -2.66 4.36
CA GLU A 155 -4.66 -3.04 5.49
C GLU A 155 -3.59 -4.06 5.10
N MET A 156 -3.90 -4.97 4.18
CA MET A 156 -2.90 -5.91 3.64
C MET A 156 -1.85 -5.16 2.81
N LYS A 157 -2.30 -4.25 1.91
CA LYS A 157 -1.41 -3.45 1.07
C LYS A 157 -0.51 -2.54 1.90
N LYS A 158 -1.12 -1.64 2.69
CA LYS A 158 -0.38 -0.65 3.49
C LYS A 158 0.44 -1.30 4.62
N GLY A 159 0.03 -2.46 5.09
CA GLY A 159 0.82 -3.27 6.02
C GLY A 159 2.17 -3.66 5.41
N MET A 160 2.17 -4.18 4.20
CA MET A 160 3.41 -4.57 3.53
C MET A 160 4.27 -3.39 3.12
N PHE A 161 3.66 -2.27 2.73
CA PHE A 161 4.40 -1.02 2.56
C PHE A 161 5.12 -0.60 3.86
N SER A 162 4.44 -0.68 5.01
CA SER A 162 5.07 -0.40 6.30
C SER A 162 6.24 -1.34 6.59
N MET A 163 6.15 -2.61 6.19
CA MET A 163 7.25 -3.57 6.34
C MET A 163 8.42 -3.26 5.41
N MET A 164 8.16 -2.91 4.15
CA MET A 164 9.22 -2.45 3.23
C MET A 164 9.88 -1.18 3.76
N ASN A 165 9.09 -0.23 4.28
CA ASN A 165 9.57 1.00 4.92
C ASN A 165 10.44 0.74 6.16
N TYR A 166 10.26 -0.38 6.84
CA TYR A 166 11.07 -0.79 7.97
C TYR A 166 12.33 -1.55 7.54
N TYR A 167 12.19 -2.59 6.70
CA TYR A 167 13.29 -3.50 6.40
C TYR A 167 14.29 -2.95 5.37
N LEU A 168 13.85 -2.19 4.36
CA LEU A 168 14.75 -1.67 3.33
C LEU A 168 15.76 -0.66 3.87
N PRO A 169 15.38 0.35 4.69
CA PRO A 169 16.35 1.26 5.27
C PRO A 169 17.40 0.58 6.15
N LEU A 170 17.03 -0.50 6.86
CA LEU A 170 17.98 -1.30 7.64
C LEU A 170 19.04 -2.01 6.77
N LYS A 171 18.74 -2.18 5.48
CA LYS A 171 19.65 -2.73 4.47
C LYS A 171 20.36 -1.63 3.65
N GLY A 172 20.18 -0.36 3.98
CA GLY A 172 20.75 0.77 3.26
C GLY A 172 20.02 1.15 1.96
N MET A 173 18.79 0.66 1.76
CA MET A 173 17.96 0.95 0.60
C MET A 173 16.88 1.98 0.95
N ALA A 174 16.47 2.83 -0.01
CA ALA A 174 15.39 3.75 0.23
C ALA A 174 14.02 3.08 0.02
N SER A 175 13.05 3.44 0.88
CA SER A 175 11.63 3.13 0.70
C SER A 175 10.86 4.43 0.66
N MET A 176 9.99 4.60 -0.36
CA MET A 176 9.44 5.90 -0.71
C MET A 176 7.94 5.80 -1.02
N HIS A 177 7.17 6.73 -0.47
CA HIS A 177 5.79 6.98 -0.88
C HIS A 177 5.78 8.04 -1.98
N CYS A 178 5.91 7.60 -3.22
CA CYS A 178 6.00 8.44 -4.40
C CYS A 178 5.47 7.70 -5.62
N SER A 179 5.08 8.43 -6.67
CA SER A 179 4.89 7.84 -8.00
C SER A 179 6.21 7.89 -8.77
N ALA A 180 6.37 7.02 -9.76
CA ALA A 180 7.57 6.97 -10.60
C ALA A 180 7.22 6.64 -12.05
N ASN A 181 7.98 7.26 -12.99
CA ASN A 181 7.89 6.97 -14.41
C ASN A 181 9.26 7.09 -15.11
N THR A 182 9.34 6.61 -16.34
CA THR A 182 10.49 6.79 -17.23
C THR A 182 10.07 7.52 -18.50
N ASP A 183 11.04 7.91 -19.34
CA ASP A 183 10.71 8.28 -20.73
C ASP A 183 10.30 7.03 -21.54
N MET A 184 9.93 7.24 -22.81
CA MET A 184 9.46 6.16 -23.69
C MET A 184 10.55 5.12 -24.06
N ASN A 185 11.81 5.37 -23.71
CA ASN A 185 12.93 4.44 -23.90
C ASN A 185 13.22 3.60 -22.65
N GLY A 186 12.49 3.85 -21.54
CA GLY A 186 12.74 3.22 -20.24
C GLY A 186 13.91 3.86 -19.48
N GLU A 187 14.30 5.08 -19.86
CA GLU A 187 15.37 5.85 -19.24
C GLU A 187 14.82 7.11 -18.56
N ASN A 188 15.70 7.95 -18.01
CA ASN A 188 15.33 9.25 -17.41
C ASN A 188 14.21 9.15 -16.38
N THR A 189 14.39 8.26 -15.42
CA THR A 189 13.44 8.03 -14.31
C THR A 189 13.17 9.32 -13.54
N ALA A 190 11.89 9.58 -13.28
CA ALA A 190 11.42 10.68 -12.45
C ALA A 190 10.56 10.16 -11.29
N LEU A 191 10.79 10.73 -10.10
CA LEU A 191 10.04 10.49 -8.89
C LEU A 191 9.15 11.68 -8.57
N PHE A 192 7.91 11.42 -8.13
CA PHE A 192 6.94 12.44 -7.77
C PHE A 192 6.53 12.25 -6.31
N PHE A 193 6.98 13.15 -5.43
CA PHE A 193 6.60 13.19 -4.03
C PHE A 193 5.47 14.20 -3.80
N GLY A 194 4.62 13.93 -2.85
CA GLY A 194 3.52 14.81 -2.45
C GLY A 194 2.45 14.05 -1.65
N LEU A 195 1.57 14.76 -0.98
CA LEU A 195 0.44 14.17 -0.25
C LEU A 195 -0.63 13.60 -1.20
N SER A 196 -1.59 12.87 -0.61
CA SER A 196 -2.76 12.42 -1.36
C SER A 196 -3.53 13.62 -1.94
N GLY A 197 -3.90 13.54 -3.22
CA GLY A 197 -4.63 14.63 -3.91
C GLY A 197 -3.76 15.77 -4.45
N THR A 198 -2.42 15.72 -4.30
CA THR A 198 -1.52 16.75 -4.87
C THR A 198 -1.25 16.57 -6.37
N GLY A 199 -1.76 15.51 -7.00
CA GLY A 199 -1.57 15.25 -8.43
C GLY A 199 -0.41 14.32 -8.78
N LYS A 200 0.16 13.57 -7.82
CA LYS A 200 1.22 12.59 -8.10
C LYS A 200 0.86 11.65 -9.24
N THR A 201 -0.27 10.95 -9.11
CA THR A 201 -0.74 9.99 -10.13
C THR A 201 -0.99 10.69 -11.47
N THR A 202 -1.69 11.83 -11.47
CA THR A 202 -1.98 12.60 -12.70
C THR A 202 -0.73 13.01 -13.45
N LEU A 203 0.31 13.45 -12.74
CA LEU A 203 1.56 13.87 -13.39
C LEU A 203 2.43 12.69 -13.80
N SER A 204 2.42 11.61 -13.05
CA SER A 204 3.23 10.42 -13.38
C SER A 204 2.67 9.60 -14.54
N THR A 205 1.36 9.71 -14.82
CA THR A 205 0.68 9.05 -15.96
C THR A 205 0.67 9.87 -17.24
N ASP A 206 1.63 10.77 -17.43
CA ASP A 206 1.81 11.54 -18.68
C ASP A 206 1.85 10.58 -19.89
N PRO A 207 1.04 10.80 -20.95
CA PRO A 207 0.99 9.93 -22.13
C PRO A 207 2.30 9.86 -22.91
N LYS A 208 3.29 10.71 -22.63
CA LYS A 208 4.63 10.69 -23.23
C LYS A 208 5.66 9.95 -22.38
N ARG A 209 5.23 9.30 -21.29
CA ARG A 209 6.10 8.58 -20.38
C ARG A 209 5.54 7.19 -20.09
N LEU A 210 6.37 6.30 -19.53
CA LEU A 210 5.99 4.96 -19.09
C LEU A 210 5.92 4.93 -17.58
N LEU A 211 4.77 4.58 -17.01
CA LEU A 211 4.58 4.44 -15.59
C LEU A 211 5.40 3.26 -15.05
N ILE A 212 6.13 3.47 -13.95
CA ILE A 212 6.72 2.40 -13.12
C ILE A 212 5.69 1.98 -12.07
N GLY A 213 5.11 2.95 -11.36
CA GLY A 213 4.06 2.76 -10.39
C GLY A 213 3.53 4.10 -9.87
N ASP A 214 2.36 4.07 -9.23
CA ASP A 214 1.64 5.29 -8.85
C ASP A 214 1.74 5.68 -7.36
N ASP A 215 2.22 4.77 -6.46
CA ASP A 215 2.12 5.01 -5.02
C ASP A 215 3.39 4.68 -4.20
N GLU A 216 4.01 3.51 -4.38
CA GLU A 216 5.03 3.00 -3.44
C GLU A 216 6.23 2.39 -4.16
N HIS A 217 7.43 2.89 -3.88
CA HIS A 217 8.67 2.50 -4.56
C HIS A 217 9.84 2.28 -3.62
N GLY A 218 10.76 1.42 -4.06
CA GLY A 218 12.09 1.29 -3.50
C GLY A 218 13.16 1.85 -4.44
N TRP A 219 14.32 2.15 -3.86
CA TRP A 219 15.52 2.52 -4.59
C TRP A 219 16.71 1.76 -4.00
N ASP A 220 17.30 0.91 -4.79
CA ASP A 220 18.48 0.13 -4.47
C ASP A 220 19.58 0.31 -5.52
N ASP A 221 20.64 -0.50 -5.48
CA ASP A 221 21.77 -0.42 -6.40
C ASP A 221 21.41 -0.75 -7.87
N ASN A 222 20.22 -1.32 -8.12
CA ASN A 222 19.71 -1.63 -9.45
C ASN A 222 18.75 -0.56 -9.99
N GLY A 223 18.44 0.49 -9.19
CA GLY A 223 17.55 1.60 -9.55
C GLY A 223 16.23 1.61 -8.81
N ILE A 224 15.23 2.21 -9.45
CA ILE A 224 13.88 2.40 -8.87
C ILE A 224 13.01 1.20 -9.21
N PHE A 225 12.27 0.70 -8.21
CA PHE A 225 11.33 -0.41 -8.41
C PHE A 225 10.02 -0.19 -7.66
N ASN A 226 8.91 -0.60 -8.29
CA ASN A 226 7.59 -0.57 -7.69
C ASN A 226 7.42 -1.69 -6.67
N PHE A 227 6.74 -1.44 -5.55
CA PHE A 227 6.39 -2.47 -4.58
C PHE A 227 5.20 -3.31 -5.04
N GLU A 228 4.38 -2.78 -5.92
CA GLU A 228 3.06 -3.31 -6.24
C GLU A 228 3.01 -3.94 -7.64
N GLY A 229 2.13 -4.94 -7.77
CA GLY A 229 1.75 -5.54 -9.05
C GLY A 229 0.53 -4.86 -9.69
N GLY A 230 -0.07 -3.89 -9.03
CA GLY A 230 -1.27 -3.18 -9.47
C GLY A 230 -1.44 -1.82 -8.87
N CYS A 231 -2.60 -1.23 -9.09
CA CYS A 231 -2.98 0.09 -8.59
C CYS A 231 -4.22 0.01 -7.71
N TYR A 232 -4.29 0.88 -6.69
CA TYR A 232 -5.42 1.00 -5.77
C TYR A 232 -5.89 2.45 -5.68
N ALA A 233 -6.78 2.81 -6.59
CA ALA A 233 -7.23 4.17 -6.78
C ALA A 233 -8.53 4.48 -6.03
N LYS A 234 -8.69 5.74 -5.59
CA LYS A 234 -9.96 6.31 -5.14
C LYS A 234 -10.82 6.62 -6.38
N VAL A 235 -12.10 6.26 -6.35
CA VAL A 235 -13.00 6.41 -7.49
C VAL A 235 -14.26 7.23 -7.21
N ILE A 236 -14.36 7.87 -6.04
CA ILE A 236 -15.44 8.85 -5.82
C ILE A 236 -15.25 10.03 -6.77
N ASN A 237 -16.32 10.40 -7.48
CA ASN A 237 -16.32 11.42 -8.52
C ASN A 237 -15.34 11.13 -9.68
N LEU A 238 -15.04 9.85 -9.96
CA LEU A 238 -14.18 9.47 -11.07
C LEU A 238 -14.79 9.95 -12.40
N ASP A 239 -14.03 10.76 -13.11
CA ASP A 239 -14.41 11.31 -14.40
C ASP A 239 -13.50 10.79 -15.52
N LYS A 240 -14.11 10.38 -16.62
CA LYS A 240 -13.40 9.76 -17.75
C LYS A 240 -12.46 10.71 -18.48
N GLU A 241 -12.75 12.01 -18.48
CA GLU A 241 -11.95 13.00 -19.22
C GLU A 241 -10.75 13.45 -18.40
N SER A 242 -10.91 13.56 -17.07
CA SER A 242 -9.85 13.98 -16.17
C SER A 242 -8.92 12.84 -15.74
N GLU A 243 -9.45 11.59 -15.61
CA GLU A 243 -8.69 10.42 -15.16
C GLU A 243 -8.89 9.21 -16.10
N PRO A 244 -8.55 9.34 -17.39
CA PRO A 244 -8.85 8.33 -18.41
C PRO A 244 -8.17 6.99 -18.14
N ASP A 245 -6.98 6.97 -17.55
CA ASP A 245 -6.23 5.75 -17.29
C ASP A 245 -6.90 4.90 -16.20
N ILE A 246 -7.34 5.52 -15.11
CA ILE A 246 -8.10 4.83 -14.05
C ILE A 246 -9.43 4.33 -14.59
N TYR A 247 -10.17 5.20 -15.31
CA TYR A 247 -11.47 4.84 -15.86
C TYR A 247 -11.39 3.64 -16.82
N ASN A 248 -10.42 3.64 -17.73
CA ASN A 248 -10.21 2.57 -18.70
C ASN A 248 -9.62 1.29 -18.08
N ALA A 249 -8.96 1.39 -16.92
CA ALA A 249 -8.46 0.23 -16.18
C ALA A 249 -9.58 -0.53 -15.47
N ILE A 250 -10.79 0.05 -15.31
CA ILE A 250 -11.97 -0.61 -14.73
C ILE A 250 -12.58 -1.56 -15.75
N LYS A 251 -12.00 -2.73 -15.88
CA LYS A 251 -12.43 -3.81 -16.78
C LYS A 251 -12.40 -5.15 -16.06
N ARG A 252 -12.55 -6.25 -16.79
CA ARG A 252 -12.50 -7.61 -16.19
C ARG A 252 -11.25 -7.76 -15.30
N ASN A 253 -11.40 -8.36 -14.14
CA ASN A 253 -10.43 -8.53 -13.04
C ASN A 253 -10.20 -7.29 -12.17
N ALA A 254 -10.71 -6.10 -12.52
CA ALA A 254 -10.77 -5.02 -11.56
C ALA A 254 -11.76 -5.35 -10.44
N LEU A 255 -11.41 -4.98 -9.20
CA LEU A 255 -12.24 -5.16 -8.01
C LEU A 255 -12.68 -3.77 -7.51
N LEU A 256 -13.99 -3.54 -7.54
CA LEU A 256 -14.61 -2.33 -6.98
C LEU A 256 -14.94 -2.54 -5.50
N GLU A 257 -14.58 -1.61 -4.66
CA GLU A 257 -14.81 -1.62 -3.22
C GLU A 257 -15.69 -0.43 -2.84
N ASN A 258 -16.85 -0.71 -2.23
CA ASN A 258 -17.87 0.28 -1.81
C ASN A 258 -18.51 1.11 -2.94
N VAL A 259 -18.33 0.74 -4.18
CA VAL A 259 -18.98 1.37 -5.33
C VAL A 259 -20.37 0.76 -5.50
N THR A 260 -21.41 1.59 -5.64
CA THR A 260 -22.77 1.12 -5.93
C THR A 260 -22.90 0.71 -7.39
N VAL A 261 -23.66 -0.36 -7.60
CA VAL A 261 -23.90 -0.94 -8.93
C VAL A 261 -25.40 -1.15 -9.10
N ASP A 262 -25.96 -0.63 -10.18
CA ASP A 262 -27.38 -0.79 -10.49
C ASP A 262 -27.74 -2.21 -10.97
N GLU A 263 -29.04 -2.47 -11.18
CA GLU A 263 -29.56 -3.76 -11.65
C GLU A 263 -29.03 -4.17 -13.04
N ASN A 264 -28.58 -3.20 -13.84
CA ASN A 264 -28.01 -3.41 -15.17
C ASN A 264 -26.48 -3.56 -15.15
N GLY A 265 -25.86 -3.47 -13.97
CA GLY A 265 -24.40 -3.57 -13.79
C GLY A 265 -23.65 -2.27 -14.07
N HIS A 266 -24.32 -1.11 -14.10
CA HIS A 266 -23.65 0.18 -14.20
C HIS A 266 -23.17 0.63 -12.82
N CYS A 267 -21.93 1.12 -12.77
CA CYS A 267 -21.31 1.66 -11.57
C CYS A 267 -21.61 3.15 -11.43
N ASP A 268 -22.06 3.57 -10.25
CA ASP A 268 -22.19 4.99 -9.93
C ASP A 268 -20.99 5.44 -9.07
N PHE A 269 -20.09 6.17 -9.69
CA PHE A 269 -18.91 6.70 -9.02
C PHE A 269 -19.20 8.00 -8.25
N ASN A 270 -20.38 8.57 -8.39
CA ASN A 270 -20.77 9.77 -7.63
C ASN A 270 -21.54 9.42 -6.34
N ASP A 271 -21.92 8.17 -6.18
CA ASP A 271 -22.65 7.73 -5.00
C ASP A 271 -21.72 7.46 -3.81
N GLY A 272 -21.74 8.36 -2.85
CA GLY A 272 -21.06 8.23 -1.55
C GLY A 272 -21.97 7.71 -0.42
N SER A 273 -23.16 7.19 -0.71
CA SER A 273 -24.16 6.79 0.31
C SER A 273 -23.66 5.69 1.25
N VAL A 274 -22.80 4.78 0.78
CA VAL A 274 -22.14 3.76 1.60
C VAL A 274 -20.95 4.36 2.34
N THR A 275 -20.06 5.02 1.61
CA THR A 275 -18.91 5.77 2.09
C THR A 275 -18.28 6.52 0.93
N GLU A 276 -17.66 7.67 1.18
CA GLU A 276 -16.83 8.37 0.20
C GLU A 276 -15.50 7.65 -0.10
N ASN A 277 -15.16 6.63 0.69
CA ASN A 277 -13.98 5.80 0.46
C ASN A 277 -14.27 4.67 -0.54
N THR A 278 -14.75 5.05 -1.72
CA THR A 278 -14.89 4.12 -2.84
C THR A 278 -13.55 3.89 -3.50
N ARG A 279 -13.23 2.63 -3.81
CA ARG A 279 -11.93 2.24 -4.37
C ARG A 279 -12.08 1.28 -5.53
N VAL A 280 -11.05 1.24 -6.35
CA VAL A 280 -10.82 0.15 -7.32
C VAL A 280 -9.39 -0.37 -7.18
N SER A 281 -9.23 -1.69 -7.17
CA SER A 281 -7.93 -2.34 -7.38
C SER A 281 -7.92 -3.03 -8.74
N TYR A 282 -6.81 -2.92 -9.46
CA TYR A 282 -6.61 -3.57 -10.75
C TYR A 282 -5.12 -3.87 -10.98
N PRO A 283 -4.80 -4.94 -11.76
CA PRO A 283 -3.43 -5.22 -12.14
C PRO A 283 -2.83 -4.06 -12.94
N ILE A 284 -1.54 -3.78 -12.77
CA ILE A 284 -0.88 -2.65 -13.43
C ILE A 284 -0.90 -2.74 -14.95
N ASP A 285 -0.98 -3.94 -15.51
CA ASP A 285 -1.07 -4.20 -16.95
C ASP A 285 -2.40 -3.76 -17.58
N HIS A 286 -3.38 -3.36 -16.76
CA HIS A 286 -4.58 -2.68 -17.25
C HIS A 286 -4.28 -1.28 -17.79
N ILE A 287 -3.19 -0.65 -17.35
CA ILE A 287 -2.67 0.60 -17.91
C ILE A 287 -1.81 0.27 -19.13
N GLU A 288 -2.03 1.02 -20.21
CA GLU A 288 -1.35 0.75 -21.49
C GLU A 288 0.13 1.14 -21.45
N LYS A 289 0.43 2.32 -20.90
CA LYS A 289 1.76 2.93 -20.89
C LYS A 289 2.50 2.68 -19.59
N ILE A 290 2.99 1.47 -19.43
CA ILE A 290 3.81 1.07 -18.29
C ILE A 290 5.15 0.52 -18.74
N VAL A 291 6.13 0.53 -17.83
CA VAL A 291 7.41 -0.15 -18.04
C VAL A 291 7.19 -1.66 -18.04
N ARG A 292 7.69 -2.33 -19.07
CA ARG A 292 7.64 -3.80 -19.22
C ARG A 292 9.04 -4.35 -19.46
N PRO A 293 9.33 -5.60 -19.06
CA PRO A 293 8.44 -6.60 -18.45
C PRO A 293 8.22 -6.41 -16.94
N VAL A 294 8.97 -5.54 -16.27
CA VAL A 294 8.95 -5.36 -14.81
C VAL A 294 8.76 -3.89 -14.49
N SER A 295 7.97 -3.60 -13.46
CA SER A 295 7.77 -2.24 -12.95
C SER A 295 9.02 -1.71 -12.23
N ALA A 296 10.09 -1.47 -12.98
CA ALA A 296 11.36 -0.94 -12.52
C ALA A 296 12.00 -0.03 -13.58
N GLY A 297 12.92 0.81 -13.15
CA GLY A 297 13.68 1.72 -14.03
C GLY A 297 15.05 2.05 -13.44
N PRO A 298 15.94 2.65 -14.22
CA PRO A 298 17.25 3.06 -13.72
C PRO A 298 17.15 4.12 -12.62
N ASP A 299 18.29 4.49 -12.05
CA ASP A 299 18.39 5.55 -11.04
C ASP A 299 17.64 6.81 -11.42
N ALA A 300 16.94 7.41 -10.46
CA ALA A 300 16.17 8.62 -10.69
C ALA A 300 17.10 9.79 -11.03
N LYS A 301 16.82 10.45 -12.16
CA LYS A 301 17.51 11.67 -12.59
C LYS A 301 16.74 12.93 -12.21
N ASN A 302 15.43 12.80 -11.98
CA ASN A 302 14.56 13.91 -11.66
C ASN A 302 13.73 13.55 -10.43
N VAL A 303 13.68 14.48 -9.48
CA VAL A 303 12.83 14.37 -8.29
C VAL A 303 11.93 15.60 -8.28
N ILE A 304 10.63 15.36 -8.35
CA ILE A 304 9.59 16.38 -8.35
C ILE A 304 8.90 16.38 -6.99
N PHE A 305 8.91 17.52 -6.32
CA PHE A 305 8.25 17.70 -5.04
C PHE A 305 6.99 18.54 -5.25
N LEU A 306 5.83 17.95 -5.04
CA LEU A 306 4.53 18.60 -5.19
C LEU A 306 4.11 19.20 -3.87
N SER A 307 4.01 20.52 -3.82
CA SER A 307 3.53 21.22 -2.62
C SER A 307 2.41 22.20 -3.01
N ALA A 308 1.47 22.42 -2.10
CA ALA A 308 0.50 23.49 -2.26
C ALA A 308 1.08 24.81 -1.72
N ASP A 309 0.70 25.90 -2.35
CA ASP A 309 0.99 27.25 -1.90
C ASP A 309 -0.32 28.01 -1.60
N ALA A 310 -0.79 27.89 -0.38
CA ALA A 310 -2.02 28.54 0.07
C ALA A 310 -1.95 30.09 0.05
N PHE A 311 -0.75 30.65 0.02
CA PHE A 311 -0.53 32.11 0.08
C PHE A 311 -0.20 32.71 -1.29
N GLY A 312 0.06 31.88 -2.32
CA GLY A 312 0.40 32.33 -3.67
C GLY A 312 1.75 33.07 -3.76
N VAL A 313 2.71 32.70 -2.91
CA VAL A 313 4.04 33.33 -2.86
C VAL A 313 5.12 32.58 -3.60
N LEU A 314 4.91 31.28 -3.83
CA LEU A 314 5.86 30.44 -4.56
C LEU A 314 5.61 30.54 -6.07
N PRO A 315 6.67 30.48 -6.92
CA PRO A 315 6.47 30.34 -8.34
C PRO A 315 5.87 28.95 -8.68
N PRO A 316 5.16 28.80 -9.79
CA PRO A 316 4.56 27.52 -10.18
C PRO A 316 5.56 26.37 -10.28
N VAL A 317 6.82 26.65 -10.62
CA VAL A 317 7.93 25.70 -10.68
C VAL A 317 9.21 26.37 -10.18
N SER A 318 9.94 25.66 -9.32
CA SER A 318 11.27 26.07 -8.85
C SER A 318 12.27 24.94 -9.09
N ILE A 319 13.45 25.27 -9.56
CA ILE A 319 14.60 24.36 -9.60
C ILE A 319 15.40 24.58 -8.32
N LEU A 320 15.53 23.56 -7.51
CA LEU A 320 16.22 23.60 -6.21
C LEU A 320 17.67 23.15 -6.34
N THR A 321 18.55 23.72 -5.51
CA THR A 321 19.90 23.16 -5.30
C THR A 321 19.81 21.87 -4.49
N PRO A 322 20.87 21.04 -4.46
CA PRO A 322 20.90 19.83 -3.61
C PRO A 322 20.58 20.13 -2.13
N GLU A 323 21.11 21.22 -1.58
CA GLU A 323 20.92 21.63 -0.19
C GLU A 323 19.46 22.05 0.06
N GLN A 324 18.86 22.79 -0.87
CA GLN A 324 17.44 23.16 -0.82
C GLN A 324 16.57 21.92 -0.94
N THR A 325 16.91 21.00 -1.84
CA THR A 325 16.18 19.73 -1.99
C THR A 325 16.19 18.93 -0.71
N GLN A 326 17.37 18.78 -0.08
CA GLN A 326 17.51 18.10 1.22
C GLN A 326 16.67 18.78 2.29
N TYR A 327 16.69 20.12 2.37
CA TYR A 327 15.89 20.87 3.33
C TYR A 327 14.39 20.66 3.14
N TYR A 328 13.90 20.78 1.90
CA TYR A 328 12.47 20.56 1.60
C TYR A 328 12.04 19.14 1.91
N PHE A 329 12.86 18.15 1.56
CA PHE A 329 12.56 16.74 1.80
C PHE A 329 12.50 16.41 3.30
N LEU A 330 13.49 16.85 4.07
CA LEU A 330 13.56 16.59 5.51
C LEU A 330 12.50 17.37 6.30
N SER A 331 12.15 18.57 5.85
CA SER A 331 11.13 19.40 6.51
C SER A 331 9.72 18.93 6.20
N GLY A 332 9.53 18.07 5.19
CA GLY A 332 8.23 17.54 4.81
C GLY A 332 7.22 18.63 4.42
N PHE A 333 7.66 19.70 3.76
CA PHE A 333 6.79 20.75 3.23
C PHE A 333 5.86 20.23 2.15
N THR A 334 4.86 19.50 2.58
CA THR A 334 3.71 19.15 1.79
C THR A 334 2.53 19.89 2.38
N SER A 335 1.65 20.44 1.57
CA SER A 335 0.48 21.23 2.00
C SER A 335 -0.34 20.57 3.10
#